data_923f0559f1b06824fb5ffc4c15ad2653
#
_entry.id   923f0559f1b06824fb5ffc4c15ad2653
#
_cell.length_a   1.000
_cell.length_b   1.000
_cell.length_c   1.000
_cell.angle_alpha   90.00
_cell.angle_beta   90.00
_cell.angle_gamma   90.00
#
_symmetry.space_group_name_H-M   'P 1'
#
loop_
_entity.id
_entity.type
_entity.pdbx_description
1 polymer ?
#
loop_
_entity_poly.entity_id
_entity_poly.type
_entity_poly.pdbx_seq_one_letter_code
_entity_poly.pdbx_strand_id
1 'polypeptide(L)'
;MNVVRKGAPRGAPRLSRAALAAVPDLELDRVLVGDCIAAMNALPANSVDLVFADPPYNLQLQGELKRPDESRVDAVNDDWDQFESFAAYDSFTKAWLAAARRVLKPSGTLWVIGSYHNIFRVGATMQDLGFWILNDVIWRKTNPMPNFRGRRFTNAHETLIWAARDADARNYVFNYEALKGGNEDTQMRSDWLFPLCTGHERLKDENGRKTHPTQKPEALLARIMLAASRPGDVVLDPFLGSGTSAAVAKRLGRHYLGIERDTTYAAAAEKRIAAVVPLPDSALAAPPSAREAPRVAFSALVERGLVTPGVELTDSKGNVRAVVRADGTIALTGLAGAPTVGSIHRMGALAQGAEACNGWTFWHVEQEGRRHPIDVLRARLRAEM
;
A
#
# COMPACT_ATOMS: atom_id res chain seq x y z
N MET A 1 -11.76 -34.45 22.49
CA MET A 1 -11.08 -35.00 21.30
C MET A 1 -9.89 -34.13 20.97
N ASN A 2 -8.68 -34.62 21.29
CA ASN A 2 -7.43 -33.87 21.05
C ASN A 2 -6.99 -34.03 19.60
N VAL A 3 -6.99 -32.94 18.84
CA VAL A 3 -6.42 -32.91 17.50
C VAL A 3 -4.93 -32.57 17.61
N VAL A 4 -4.09 -33.56 17.42
CA VAL A 4 -2.63 -33.44 17.33
C VAL A 4 -2.28 -32.76 16.02
N ARG A 5 -1.77 -31.54 16.09
CA ARG A 5 -1.17 -30.84 14.93
C ARG A 5 0.20 -31.45 14.63
N LYS A 6 0.31 -32.19 13.53
CA LYS A 6 1.59 -32.65 12.98
C LYS A 6 2.35 -31.41 12.44
N GLY A 7 3.56 -31.19 12.95
CA GLY A 7 4.47 -30.15 12.48
C GLY A 7 4.94 -30.46 11.04
N ALA A 8 4.91 -29.45 10.20
CA ALA A 8 5.47 -29.49 8.85
C ALA A 8 7.02 -29.44 8.88
N PRO A 9 7.72 -30.10 7.95
CA PRO A 9 9.16 -30.18 7.94
C PRO A 9 9.80 -28.80 7.66
N ARG A 10 10.83 -28.47 8.46
CA ARG A 10 11.72 -27.32 8.23
C ARG A 10 12.64 -27.63 7.06
N GLY A 11 12.67 -26.72 6.07
CA GLY A 11 13.71 -26.76 5.04
C GLY A 11 13.21 -26.65 3.61
N ALA A 12 12.56 -25.52 3.25
CA ALA A 12 12.51 -25.11 1.85
C ALA A 12 13.80 -24.38 1.50
N PRO A 13 14.51 -24.75 0.41
CA PRO A 13 15.73 -24.06 0.01
C PRO A 13 15.40 -22.60 -0.36
N ARG A 14 16.23 -21.66 0.13
CA ARG A 14 16.24 -20.27 -0.34
C ARG A 14 16.56 -20.32 -1.84
N LEU A 15 15.59 -20.00 -2.67
CA LEU A 15 15.81 -19.77 -4.09
C LEU A 15 16.79 -18.61 -4.23
N SER A 16 17.95 -18.90 -4.81
CA SER A 16 18.97 -17.94 -5.13
C SER A 16 18.44 -16.91 -6.13
N ARG A 17 19.01 -15.73 -6.13
CA ARG A 17 18.75 -14.59 -7.05
C ARG A 17 18.89 -14.95 -8.55
N ALA A 18 19.26 -16.18 -8.88
CA ALA A 18 19.52 -16.70 -10.22
C ALA A 18 18.32 -17.38 -10.90
N ALA A 19 17.15 -17.42 -10.30
CA ALA A 19 15.94 -18.01 -10.90
C ALA A 19 14.92 -16.94 -11.37
N LEU A 20 15.40 -15.77 -11.76
CA LEU A 20 14.70 -14.91 -12.72
C LEU A 20 14.92 -15.56 -14.08
N ALA A 21 14.12 -16.59 -14.41
CA ALA A 21 13.99 -17.01 -15.79
C ALA A 21 13.65 -15.75 -16.60
N ALA A 22 14.50 -15.42 -17.57
CA ALA A 22 14.32 -14.28 -18.45
C ALA A 22 12.89 -14.34 -19.01
N VAL A 23 12.03 -13.42 -18.56
CA VAL A 23 10.75 -13.16 -19.22
C VAL A 23 11.15 -12.70 -20.62
N PRO A 24 10.67 -13.33 -21.73
CA PRO A 24 11.01 -12.87 -23.07
C PRO A 24 10.72 -11.39 -23.16
N ASP A 25 11.65 -10.61 -23.72
CA ASP A 25 11.76 -9.15 -23.78
C ASP A 25 10.44 -8.39 -23.58
N LEU A 26 10.08 -8.14 -22.33
CA LEU A 26 8.99 -7.23 -21.98
C LEU A 26 9.56 -5.81 -22.10
N GLU A 27 9.23 -5.12 -23.19
CA GLU A 27 9.59 -3.71 -23.33
C GLU A 27 8.81 -2.90 -22.28
N LEU A 28 9.55 -2.40 -21.28
CA LEU A 28 9.01 -1.61 -20.18
C LEU A 28 9.02 -0.10 -20.50
N ASP A 29 8.42 0.68 -19.62
CA ASP A 29 8.43 2.14 -19.63
C ASP A 29 7.80 2.76 -20.89
N ARG A 30 6.67 2.20 -21.31
CA ARG A 30 5.96 2.60 -22.53
C ARG A 30 4.44 2.67 -22.35
N VAL A 31 3.83 3.40 -23.26
CA VAL A 31 2.38 3.45 -23.44
C VAL A 31 2.00 2.61 -24.67
N LEU A 32 1.05 1.69 -24.48
CA LEU A 32 0.49 0.87 -25.54
C LEU A 32 -0.85 1.50 -25.97
N VAL A 33 -0.96 1.85 -27.24
CA VAL A 33 -2.22 2.36 -27.80
C VAL A 33 -3.07 1.20 -28.28
N GLY A 34 -4.28 1.05 -27.72
CA GLY A 34 -5.20 -0.01 -28.12
C GLY A 34 -6.14 -0.50 -27.05
N ASP A 35 -6.82 -1.61 -27.36
CA ASP A 35 -7.73 -2.28 -26.44
C ASP A 35 -6.97 -2.93 -25.28
N CYS A 36 -7.38 -2.64 -24.04
CA CYS A 36 -6.68 -3.10 -22.85
C CYS A 36 -6.68 -4.63 -22.69
N ILE A 37 -7.74 -5.31 -23.10
CA ILE A 37 -7.85 -6.78 -23.00
C ILE A 37 -6.90 -7.43 -23.99
N ALA A 38 -6.91 -6.96 -25.26
CA ALA A 38 -6.03 -7.45 -26.29
C ALA A 38 -4.56 -7.20 -25.94
N ALA A 39 -4.22 -5.98 -25.51
CA ALA A 39 -2.87 -5.61 -25.11
C ALA A 39 -2.38 -6.45 -23.91
N MET A 40 -3.17 -6.55 -22.83
CA MET A 40 -2.80 -7.40 -21.71
C MET A 40 -2.63 -8.86 -22.10
N ASN A 41 -3.49 -9.40 -23.00
CA ASN A 41 -3.36 -10.79 -23.45
C ASN A 41 -2.10 -11.04 -24.29
N ALA A 42 -1.54 -10.03 -24.93
CA ALA A 42 -0.27 -10.10 -25.62
C ALA A 42 0.96 -10.05 -24.69
N LEU A 43 0.82 -9.51 -23.47
CA LEU A 43 1.90 -9.48 -22.49
C LEU A 43 2.21 -10.88 -21.96
N PRO A 44 3.45 -11.16 -21.52
CA PRO A 44 3.79 -12.42 -20.85
C PRO A 44 2.99 -12.62 -19.57
N ALA A 45 2.61 -13.85 -19.26
CA ALA A 45 2.02 -14.19 -17.97
C ALA A 45 3.04 -14.00 -16.83
N ASN A 46 2.57 -13.64 -15.63
CA ASN A 46 3.42 -13.46 -14.44
C ASN A 46 4.54 -12.42 -14.62
N SER A 47 4.27 -11.34 -15.33
CA SER A 47 5.26 -10.30 -15.66
C SER A 47 5.09 -9.00 -14.85
N VAL A 48 3.95 -8.79 -14.22
CA VAL A 48 3.58 -7.53 -13.56
C VAL A 48 3.49 -7.71 -12.04
N ASP A 49 4.06 -6.76 -11.29
CA ASP A 49 4.05 -6.78 -9.82
C ASP A 49 2.79 -6.11 -9.25
N LEU A 50 2.34 -5.03 -9.86
CA LEU A 50 1.20 -4.24 -9.43
C LEU A 50 0.33 -3.85 -10.63
N VAL A 51 -0.95 -4.15 -10.57
CA VAL A 51 -1.95 -3.55 -11.49
C VAL A 51 -2.72 -2.48 -10.72
N PHE A 52 -2.78 -1.27 -11.26
CA PHE A 52 -3.73 -0.24 -10.84
C PHE A 52 -4.72 -0.03 -11.97
N ALA A 53 -6.01 -0.09 -11.69
CA ALA A 53 -7.06 0.04 -12.69
C ALA A 53 -8.12 1.07 -12.27
N ASP A 54 -8.40 2.00 -13.17
CA ASP A 54 -9.50 2.97 -13.10
C ASP A 54 -10.46 2.71 -14.27
N PRO A 55 -11.23 1.58 -14.23
CA PRO A 55 -12.04 1.15 -15.36
C PRO A 55 -13.22 2.11 -15.60
N PRO A 56 -13.87 2.06 -16.77
CA PRO A 56 -15.14 2.75 -17.00
C PRO A 56 -16.13 2.50 -15.87
N TYR A 57 -16.86 3.56 -15.44
CA TYR A 57 -17.82 3.47 -14.33
C TYR A 57 -19.22 3.11 -14.76
N ASN A 58 -19.50 3.13 -16.08
CA ASN A 58 -20.83 2.95 -16.63
C ASN A 58 -21.85 3.92 -16.00
N LEU A 59 -21.51 5.20 -16.00
CA LEU A 59 -22.26 6.23 -15.27
C LEU A 59 -23.70 6.40 -15.77
N GLN A 60 -24.02 5.97 -16.98
CA GLN A 60 -25.37 6.03 -17.60
C GLN A 60 -26.04 7.40 -17.37
N LEU A 61 -25.29 8.47 -17.60
CA LEU A 61 -25.79 9.82 -17.44
C LEU A 61 -26.85 10.11 -18.52
N GLN A 62 -28.11 10.09 -18.13
CA GLN A 62 -29.21 10.51 -19.01
C GLN A 62 -29.28 12.05 -19.00
N GLY A 63 -28.78 12.68 -20.07
CA GLY A 63 -28.93 14.10 -20.34
C GLY A 63 -27.80 14.98 -19.77
N GLU A 64 -27.83 16.26 -20.17
CA GLU A 64 -26.86 17.27 -19.77
C GLU A 64 -26.97 17.62 -18.28
N LEU A 65 -25.86 17.55 -17.55
CA LEU A 65 -25.77 18.09 -16.20
C LEU A 65 -25.49 19.60 -16.30
N LYS A 66 -26.39 20.42 -15.79
CA LYS A 66 -26.22 21.87 -15.71
C LYS A 66 -26.00 22.30 -14.26
N ARG A 67 -25.15 23.31 -14.07
CA ARG A 67 -25.00 24.01 -12.78
C ARG A 67 -26.21 24.95 -12.54
N PRO A 68 -26.35 25.50 -11.31
CA PRO A 68 -27.40 26.46 -11.02
C PRO A 68 -27.33 27.75 -11.89
N ASP A 69 -26.17 28.07 -12.43
CA ASP A 69 -25.94 29.20 -13.34
C ASP A 69 -26.15 28.84 -14.83
N GLU A 70 -26.83 27.71 -15.10
CA GLU A 70 -27.08 27.12 -16.42
C GLU A 70 -25.82 26.71 -17.22
N SER A 71 -24.62 26.92 -16.69
CA SER A 71 -23.41 26.42 -17.32
C SER A 71 -23.38 24.89 -17.35
N ARG A 72 -22.93 24.32 -18.46
CA ARG A 72 -22.78 22.86 -18.58
C ARG A 72 -21.72 22.36 -17.60
N VAL A 73 -22.04 21.28 -16.89
CA VAL A 73 -21.04 20.50 -16.21
C VAL A 73 -20.37 19.62 -17.28
N ASP A 74 -19.07 19.78 -17.42
CA ASP A 74 -18.25 18.88 -18.22
C ASP A 74 -18.22 17.52 -17.51
N ALA A 75 -19.27 16.73 -17.75
CA ALA A 75 -19.48 15.40 -17.20
C ALA A 75 -18.94 14.38 -18.20
N VAL A 76 -18.51 13.23 -17.72
CA VAL A 76 -18.09 12.11 -18.56
C VAL A 76 -19.30 11.66 -19.37
N ASN A 77 -19.31 11.98 -20.65
CA ASN A 77 -20.31 11.52 -21.62
C ASN A 77 -19.61 10.89 -22.83
N ASP A 78 -18.42 10.35 -22.57
CA ASP A 78 -17.58 9.75 -23.58
C ASP A 78 -18.08 8.32 -23.90
N ASP A 79 -17.97 7.90 -25.16
CA ASP A 79 -18.42 6.58 -25.62
C ASP A 79 -17.76 5.40 -24.88
N TRP A 80 -16.58 5.63 -24.29
CA TRP A 80 -15.87 4.60 -23.53
C TRP A 80 -16.53 4.27 -22.17
N ASP A 81 -17.38 5.14 -21.62
CA ASP A 81 -18.11 4.91 -20.36
C ASP A 81 -19.57 4.47 -20.56
N GLN A 82 -19.97 4.15 -21.81
CA GLN A 82 -21.32 3.75 -22.15
C GLN A 82 -21.37 2.27 -22.54
N PHE A 83 -22.18 1.51 -21.83
CA PHE A 83 -22.45 0.10 -22.12
C PHE A 83 -23.93 -0.10 -22.38
N GLU A 84 -24.27 -0.94 -23.37
CA GLU A 84 -25.65 -1.23 -23.78
C GLU A 84 -26.46 -1.85 -22.63
N SER A 85 -25.82 -2.59 -21.74
CA SER A 85 -26.47 -3.25 -20.61
C SER A 85 -25.47 -3.53 -19.47
N PHE A 86 -26.00 -3.83 -18.30
CA PHE A 86 -25.16 -4.35 -17.20
C PHE A 86 -24.50 -5.69 -17.55
N ALA A 87 -25.14 -6.54 -18.35
CA ALA A 87 -24.55 -7.79 -18.80
C ALA A 87 -23.32 -7.55 -19.71
N ALA A 88 -23.39 -6.56 -20.59
CA ALA A 88 -22.24 -6.15 -21.42
C ALA A 88 -21.11 -5.59 -20.55
N TYR A 89 -21.43 -4.76 -19.57
CA TYR A 89 -20.46 -4.24 -18.59
C TYR A 89 -19.80 -5.38 -17.76
N ASP A 90 -20.59 -6.33 -17.28
CA ASP A 90 -20.09 -7.47 -16.50
C ASP A 90 -19.17 -8.37 -17.36
N SER A 91 -19.53 -8.58 -18.63
CA SER A 91 -18.69 -9.33 -19.58
C SER A 91 -17.35 -8.65 -19.83
N PHE A 92 -17.36 -7.34 -20.05
CA PHE A 92 -16.15 -6.52 -20.18
C PHE A 92 -15.31 -6.57 -18.91
N THR A 93 -15.96 -6.38 -17.74
CA THR A 93 -15.30 -6.41 -16.43
C THR A 93 -14.61 -7.75 -16.18
N LYS A 94 -15.30 -8.85 -16.46
CA LYS A 94 -14.74 -10.20 -16.34
C LYS A 94 -13.54 -10.42 -17.26
N ALA A 95 -13.62 -9.93 -18.50
CA ALA A 95 -12.56 -10.12 -19.47
C ALA A 95 -11.27 -9.39 -19.11
N TRP A 96 -11.35 -8.09 -18.76
CA TRP A 96 -10.14 -7.35 -18.40
C TRP A 96 -9.57 -7.80 -17.05
N LEU A 97 -10.40 -8.16 -16.06
CA LEU A 97 -9.93 -8.72 -14.79
C LEU A 97 -9.21 -10.07 -14.98
N ALA A 98 -9.73 -10.94 -15.85
CA ALA A 98 -9.08 -12.20 -16.19
C ALA A 98 -7.71 -11.97 -16.85
N ALA A 99 -7.61 -11.01 -17.78
CA ALA A 99 -6.36 -10.64 -18.41
C ALA A 99 -5.36 -10.04 -17.40
N ALA A 100 -5.82 -9.15 -16.51
CA ALA A 100 -5.01 -8.60 -15.41
C ALA A 100 -4.48 -9.70 -14.47
N ARG A 101 -5.35 -10.67 -14.08
CA ARG A 101 -4.94 -11.80 -13.24
C ARG A 101 -3.85 -12.66 -13.90
N ARG A 102 -3.93 -12.85 -15.21
CA ARG A 102 -2.95 -13.64 -15.96
C ARG A 102 -1.57 -12.99 -15.96
N VAL A 103 -1.49 -11.67 -16.16
CA VAL A 103 -0.20 -10.95 -16.21
C VAL A 103 0.40 -10.71 -14.84
N LEU A 104 -0.40 -10.68 -13.78
CA LEU A 104 0.10 -10.54 -12.41
C LEU A 104 1.00 -11.71 -12.02
N LYS A 105 2.14 -11.41 -11.41
CA LYS A 105 3.00 -12.39 -10.73
C LYS A 105 2.23 -13.09 -9.60
N PRO A 106 2.65 -14.28 -9.13
CA PRO A 106 2.01 -14.93 -7.97
C PRO A 106 2.00 -14.08 -6.69
N SER A 107 2.99 -13.19 -6.54
CA SER A 107 3.08 -12.20 -5.47
C SER A 107 2.50 -10.84 -5.83
N GLY A 108 1.98 -10.68 -7.04
CA GLY A 108 1.44 -9.42 -7.53
C GLY A 108 0.08 -9.08 -6.91
N THR A 109 -0.24 -7.79 -6.90
CA THR A 109 -1.52 -7.29 -6.37
C THR A 109 -2.24 -6.41 -7.38
N LEU A 110 -3.55 -6.35 -7.23
CA LEU A 110 -4.45 -5.53 -8.02
C LEU A 110 -5.10 -4.47 -7.12
N TRP A 111 -5.11 -3.23 -7.59
CA TRP A 111 -5.91 -2.14 -7.06
C TRP A 111 -6.92 -1.69 -8.11
N VAL A 112 -8.18 -1.68 -7.75
CA VAL A 112 -9.24 -1.16 -8.63
C VAL A 112 -9.96 -0.05 -7.91
N ILE A 113 -10.07 1.11 -8.55
CA ILE A 113 -10.86 2.23 -8.04
C ILE A 113 -12.21 2.28 -8.75
N GLY A 114 -13.24 2.69 -8.03
CA GLY A 114 -14.56 2.88 -8.59
C GLY A 114 -15.49 3.67 -7.69
N SER A 115 -16.63 4.04 -8.24
CA SER A 115 -17.73 4.67 -7.51
C SER A 115 -18.83 3.67 -7.19
N TYR A 116 -19.87 4.12 -6.49
CA TYR A 116 -21.04 3.30 -6.19
C TYR A 116 -21.77 2.76 -7.45
N HIS A 117 -21.47 3.28 -8.64
CA HIS A 117 -22.07 2.78 -9.87
C HIS A 117 -21.53 1.42 -10.30
N ASN A 118 -20.25 1.15 -10.06
CA ASN A 118 -19.57 -0.01 -10.61
C ASN A 118 -18.85 -0.88 -9.57
N ILE A 119 -18.35 -0.30 -8.45
CA ILE A 119 -17.40 -0.98 -7.56
C ILE A 119 -17.93 -2.29 -7.00
N PHE A 120 -19.23 -2.40 -6.71
CA PHE A 120 -19.82 -3.62 -6.16
C PHE A 120 -19.82 -4.76 -7.20
N ARG A 121 -20.09 -4.45 -8.49
CA ARG A 121 -20.04 -5.43 -9.59
C ARG A 121 -18.60 -5.87 -9.85
N VAL A 122 -17.69 -4.92 -9.87
CA VAL A 122 -16.26 -5.18 -10.01
C VAL A 122 -15.77 -6.08 -8.86
N GLY A 123 -16.09 -5.76 -7.60
CA GLY A 123 -15.71 -6.55 -6.44
C GLY A 123 -16.25 -7.98 -6.47
N ALA A 124 -17.53 -8.17 -6.85
CA ALA A 124 -18.09 -9.50 -7.01
C ALA A 124 -17.37 -10.30 -8.11
N THR A 125 -17.12 -9.68 -9.27
CA THR A 125 -16.39 -10.31 -10.37
C THR A 125 -14.94 -10.66 -9.99
N MET A 126 -14.26 -9.82 -9.19
CA MET A 126 -12.92 -10.14 -8.67
C MET A 126 -12.95 -11.42 -7.83
N GLN A 127 -13.92 -11.55 -6.92
CA GLN A 127 -14.07 -12.75 -6.07
C GLN A 127 -14.39 -14.00 -6.91
N ASP A 128 -15.29 -13.88 -7.89
CA ASP A 128 -15.64 -14.98 -8.81
C ASP A 128 -14.45 -15.47 -9.65
N LEU A 129 -13.52 -14.58 -9.99
CA LEU A 129 -12.29 -14.89 -10.69
C LEU A 129 -11.16 -15.41 -9.76
N GLY A 130 -11.41 -15.49 -8.45
CA GLY A 130 -10.47 -16.03 -7.47
C GLY A 130 -9.43 -15.05 -6.96
N PHE A 131 -9.60 -13.74 -7.16
CA PHE A 131 -8.80 -12.76 -6.43
C PHE A 131 -9.12 -12.82 -4.93
N TRP A 132 -8.08 -12.65 -4.11
CA TRP A 132 -8.24 -12.56 -2.66
C TRP A 132 -8.24 -11.11 -2.21
N ILE A 133 -9.40 -10.58 -1.83
CA ILE A 133 -9.52 -9.20 -1.36
C ILE A 133 -8.78 -9.05 -0.02
N LEU A 134 -7.82 -8.13 0.02
CA LEU A 134 -7.02 -7.80 1.20
C LEU A 134 -7.65 -6.68 2.00
N ASN A 135 -8.08 -5.61 1.33
CA ASN A 135 -8.83 -4.50 1.92
C ASN A 135 -9.73 -3.83 0.89
N ASP A 136 -10.77 -3.19 1.36
CA ASP A 136 -11.35 -2.02 0.76
C ASP A 136 -10.72 -0.76 1.37
N VAL A 137 -10.54 0.26 0.55
CA VAL A 137 -9.99 1.56 0.97
C VAL A 137 -10.93 2.66 0.49
N ILE A 138 -11.33 3.54 1.39
CA ILE A 138 -12.21 4.66 1.07
C ILE A 138 -11.37 5.92 0.84
N TRP A 139 -11.33 6.39 -0.39
CA TRP A 139 -10.82 7.72 -0.67
C TRP A 139 -11.89 8.77 -0.40
N ARG A 140 -11.77 9.49 0.70
CA ARG A 140 -12.61 10.63 1.07
C ARG A 140 -12.06 11.88 0.40
N LYS A 141 -12.91 12.54 -0.39
CA LYS A 141 -12.57 13.77 -1.11
C LYS A 141 -12.69 14.97 -0.18
N THR A 142 -11.65 15.80 -0.09
CA THR A 142 -11.72 17.04 0.73
C THR A 142 -12.58 18.13 0.09
N ASN A 143 -12.73 18.07 -1.25
CA ASN A 143 -13.46 19.05 -2.06
C ASN A 143 -14.44 18.36 -3.03
N PRO A 144 -15.39 17.54 -2.54
CA PRO A 144 -16.32 16.83 -3.40
C PRO A 144 -17.24 17.82 -4.14
N MET A 145 -17.61 17.48 -5.38
CA MET A 145 -18.57 18.27 -6.15
C MET A 145 -19.95 18.13 -5.53
N PRO A 146 -20.66 19.23 -5.23
CA PRO A 146 -22.01 19.19 -4.66
C PRO A 146 -23.00 18.50 -5.59
N ASN A 147 -24.06 17.94 -5.02
CA ASN A 147 -25.23 17.49 -5.81
C ASN A 147 -26.14 18.70 -6.05
N PHE A 148 -26.04 19.30 -7.23
CA PHE A 148 -26.74 20.54 -7.56
C PHE A 148 -28.28 20.42 -7.56
N ARG A 149 -28.82 19.20 -7.74
CA ARG A 149 -30.28 18.99 -7.70
C ARG A 149 -30.83 18.75 -6.28
N GLY A 150 -29.96 18.61 -5.27
CA GLY A 150 -30.36 18.40 -3.88
C GLY A 150 -31.17 17.13 -3.60
N ARG A 151 -31.14 16.15 -4.51
CA ARG A 151 -31.96 14.92 -4.42
C ARG A 151 -31.17 13.69 -3.95
N ARG A 152 -29.86 13.81 -3.76
CA ARG A 152 -28.95 12.76 -3.28
C ARG A 152 -27.85 13.38 -2.44
N PHE A 153 -27.17 12.57 -1.66
CA PHE A 153 -25.98 13.01 -0.95
C PHE A 153 -24.88 13.44 -1.93
N THR A 154 -24.02 14.34 -1.50
CA THR A 154 -22.79 14.66 -2.22
C THR A 154 -21.93 13.40 -2.32
N ASN A 155 -21.43 13.07 -3.53
CA ASN A 155 -20.54 11.93 -3.73
C ASN A 155 -19.14 12.25 -3.20
N ALA A 156 -18.99 12.12 -1.88
CA ALA A 156 -17.80 12.56 -1.15
C ALA A 156 -16.68 11.51 -1.08
N HIS A 157 -16.87 10.32 -1.65
CA HIS A 157 -15.82 9.28 -1.66
C HIS A 157 -15.86 8.41 -2.91
N GLU A 158 -14.75 7.74 -3.14
CA GLU A 158 -14.63 6.59 -4.04
C GLU A 158 -14.04 5.42 -3.25
N THR A 159 -14.32 4.21 -3.70
CA THR A 159 -13.82 2.97 -3.09
C THR A 159 -12.72 2.38 -3.94
N LEU A 160 -11.64 1.98 -3.30
CA LEU A 160 -10.61 1.16 -3.92
C LEU A 160 -10.69 -0.25 -3.33
N ILE A 161 -10.57 -1.26 -4.18
CA ILE A 161 -10.43 -2.65 -3.75
C ILE A 161 -8.99 -3.05 -3.99
N TRP A 162 -8.31 -3.48 -2.92
CA TRP A 162 -6.97 -4.07 -2.99
C TRP A 162 -7.06 -5.58 -2.83
N ALA A 163 -6.50 -6.30 -3.78
CA ALA A 163 -6.55 -7.74 -3.79
C ALA A 163 -5.21 -8.37 -4.17
N ALA A 164 -4.89 -9.51 -3.57
CA ALA A 164 -3.86 -10.41 -4.04
C ALA A 164 -4.41 -11.24 -5.21
N ARG A 165 -3.51 -11.74 -6.06
CA ARG A 165 -3.86 -12.55 -7.24
C ARG A 165 -4.70 -13.77 -6.89
N ASP A 166 -4.39 -14.43 -5.77
CA ASP A 166 -5.07 -15.63 -5.27
C ASP A 166 -5.02 -15.76 -3.75
N ALA A 167 -5.87 -16.64 -3.18
CA ALA A 167 -5.97 -16.84 -1.74
C ALA A 167 -4.68 -17.40 -1.11
N ASP A 168 -3.85 -18.08 -1.89
CA ASP A 168 -2.58 -18.66 -1.43
C ASP A 168 -1.39 -17.71 -1.54
N ALA A 169 -1.58 -16.51 -2.10
CA ALA A 169 -0.54 -15.50 -2.15
C ALA A 169 -0.09 -15.09 -0.74
N ARG A 170 1.18 -15.34 -0.41
CA ARG A 170 1.75 -15.06 0.92
C ARG A 170 2.83 -13.97 0.91
N ASN A 171 3.38 -13.69 -0.26
CA ASN A 171 4.57 -12.86 -0.41
C ASN A 171 4.29 -11.54 -1.17
N TYR A 172 3.04 -11.07 -1.17
CA TYR A 172 2.74 -9.77 -1.75
C TYR A 172 3.42 -8.64 -0.96
N VAL A 173 3.72 -7.56 -1.66
CA VAL A 173 4.37 -6.40 -1.05
C VAL A 173 3.36 -5.61 -0.23
N PHE A 174 3.70 -5.34 1.03
CA PHE A 174 3.05 -4.34 1.86
C PHE A 174 4.10 -3.64 2.72
N ASN A 175 4.41 -2.41 2.38
CA ASN A 175 5.47 -1.62 3.01
C ASN A 175 4.98 -0.97 4.31
N TYR A 176 4.66 -1.81 5.30
CA TYR A 176 4.06 -1.41 6.58
C TYR A 176 4.84 -0.30 7.28
N GLU A 177 6.17 -0.44 7.41
CA GLU A 177 7.00 0.52 8.14
C GLU A 177 7.08 1.88 7.41
N ALA A 178 7.16 1.87 6.07
CA ALA A 178 7.14 3.10 5.28
C ALA A 178 5.82 3.87 5.44
N LEU A 179 4.70 3.15 5.41
CA LEU A 179 3.37 3.74 5.61
C LEU A 179 3.19 4.26 7.04
N LYS A 180 3.71 3.53 8.03
CA LYS A 180 3.67 3.92 9.43
C LYS A 180 4.52 5.17 9.66
N GLY A 181 5.75 5.23 9.13
CA GLY A 181 6.61 6.40 9.21
C GLY A 181 5.99 7.65 8.57
N GLY A 182 5.25 7.48 7.47
CA GLY A 182 4.45 8.55 6.84
C GLY A 182 3.14 8.91 7.56
N ASN A 183 2.82 8.26 8.69
CA ASN A 183 1.59 8.44 9.46
C ASN A 183 1.87 8.57 10.97
N GLU A 184 2.88 9.39 11.33
CA GLU A 184 3.23 9.69 12.73
C GLU A 184 3.44 8.43 13.59
N ASP A 185 4.13 7.44 13.05
CA ASP A 185 4.37 6.14 13.66
C ASP A 185 3.12 5.33 14.04
N THR A 186 1.96 5.70 13.51
CA THR A 186 0.73 4.94 13.65
C THR A 186 0.40 4.13 12.39
N GLN A 187 -0.27 2.99 12.55
CA GLN A 187 -0.69 2.17 11.42
C GLN A 187 -1.59 2.97 10.47
N MET A 188 -1.28 2.93 9.17
CA MET A 188 -2.10 3.57 8.15
C MET A 188 -3.50 2.95 8.12
N ARG A 189 -4.51 3.79 8.11
CA ARG A 189 -5.92 3.40 8.06
C ARG A 189 -6.39 3.23 6.62
N SER A 190 -7.54 2.58 6.43
CA SER A 190 -8.17 2.37 5.13
C SER A 190 -9.11 3.51 4.69
N ASP A 191 -9.16 4.63 5.43
CA ASP A 191 -9.91 5.83 5.07
C ASP A 191 -8.96 6.99 4.76
N TRP A 192 -8.70 7.19 3.47
CA TRP A 192 -7.71 8.16 3.02
C TRP A 192 -8.35 9.50 2.66
N LEU A 193 -7.70 10.58 3.01
CA LEU A 193 -8.18 11.94 2.74
C LEU A 193 -7.28 12.60 1.69
N PHE A 194 -7.81 12.82 0.48
CA PHE A 194 -7.13 13.53 -0.59
C PHE A 194 -8.12 14.45 -1.34
N PRO A 195 -7.67 15.60 -1.87
CA PRO A 195 -8.47 16.39 -2.77
C PRO A 195 -8.68 15.67 -4.12
N LEU A 196 -9.71 16.08 -4.83
CA LEU A 196 -9.79 15.83 -6.27
C LEU A 196 -8.60 16.51 -6.97
N CYS A 197 -8.18 15.93 -8.09
CA CYS A 197 -7.16 16.57 -8.93
C CYS A 197 -7.63 17.93 -9.40
N THR A 198 -6.96 18.99 -8.98
CA THR A 198 -7.26 20.40 -9.30
C THR A 198 -5.98 21.22 -9.45
N GLY A 199 -6.11 22.48 -9.86
CA GLY A 199 -4.98 23.43 -9.91
C GLY A 199 -3.91 23.02 -10.92
N HIS A 200 -2.65 23.10 -10.51
CA HIS A 200 -1.47 22.85 -11.36
C HIS A 200 -1.29 21.37 -11.74
N GLU A 201 -1.77 20.47 -10.93
CA GLU A 201 -1.71 19.02 -11.19
C GLU A 201 -2.60 18.61 -12.37
N ARG A 202 -3.68 19.37 -12.58
CA ARG A 202 -4.65 19.05 -13.62
C ARG A 202 -4.13 19.41 -15.00
N LEU A 203 -4.00 18.40 -15.86
CA LEU A 203 -3.59 18.61 -17.24
C LEU A 203 -4.65 19.40 -18.01
N LYS A 204 -4.16 20.37 -18.78
CA LYS A 204 -4.97 21.20 -19.66
C LYS A 204 -4.43 21.12 -21.08
N ASP A 205 -5.33 21.19 -22.04
CA ASP A 205 -5.01 21.33 -23.45
C ASP A 205 -4.52 22.76 -23.76
N GLU A 206 -4.17 23.01 -25.01
CA GLU A 206 -3.71 24.32 -25.51
C GLU A 206 -4.75 25.43 -25.33
N ASN A 207 -6.03 25.06 -25.21
CA ASN A 207 -7.14 25.98 -25.01
C ASN A 207 -7.47 26.18 -23.51
N GLY A 208 -6.68 25.61 -22.58
CA GLY A 208 -6.91 25.68 -21.15
C GLY A 208 -8.03 24.77 -20.64
N ARG A 209 -8.60 23.88 -21.48
CA ARG A 209 -9.61 22.91 -21.10
C ARG A 209 -8.94 21.68 -20.48
N LYS A 210 -9.70 20.93 -19.66
CA LYS A 210 -9.22 19.68 -19.07
C LYS A 210 -8.89 18.67 -20.18
N THR A 211 -7.67 18.16 -20.18
CA THR A 211 -7.24 17.10 -21.13
C THR A 211 -7.98 15.79 -20.88
N HIS A 212 -8.26 15.45 -19.62
CA HIS A 212 -9.01 14.24 -19.25
C HIS A 212 -10.01 14.56 -18.13
N PRO A 213 -11.29 14.13 -18.23
CA PRO A 213 -12.34 14.52 -17.29
C PRO A 213 -12.12 13.96 -15.86
N THR A 214 -11.59 12.77 -15.73
CA THR A 214 -11.49 12.00 -14.47
C THR A 214 -10.07 11.77 -13.97
N GLN A 215 -9.12 12.67 -14.28
CA GLN A 215 -7.74 12.55 -13.81
C GLN A 215 -7.69 12.32 -12.29
N LYS A 216 -7.02 11.23 -11.85
CA LYS A 216 -6.83 10.92 -10.42
C LYS A 216 -5.66 11.72 -9.84
N PRO A 217 -5.71 12.07 -8.53
CA PRO A 217 -4.61 12.79 -7.88
C PRO A 217 -3.35 11.94 -7.75
N GLU A 218 -2.18 12.54 -8.01
CA GLU A 218 -0.89 11.86 -7.88
C GLU A 218 -0.62 11.35 -6.47
N ALA A 219 -1.05 12.09 -5.45
CA ALA A 219 -0.88 11.69 -4.06
C ALA A 219 -1.59 10.37 -3.72
N LEU A 220 -2.76 10.10 -4.33
CA LEU A 220 -3.48 8.84 -4.19
C LEU A 220 -2.67 7.69 -4.79
N LEU A 221 -2.18 7.87 -6.05
CA LEU A 221 -1.39 6.86 -6.75
C LEU A 221 -0.05 6.61 -6.06
N ALA A 222 0.60 7.68 -5.56
CA ALA A 222 1.85 7.56 -4.82
C ALA A 222 1.66 6.70 -3.55
N ARG A 223 0.57 6.90 -2.80
CA ARG A 223 0.29 6.09 -1.62
C ARG A 223 0.05 4.62 -1.96
N ILE A 224 -0.68 4.32 -3.03
CA ILE A 224 -0.90 2.95 -3.52
C ILE A 224 0.44 2.28 -3.86
N MET A 225 1.28 2.96 -4.65
CA MET A 225 2.56 2.40 -5.08
C MET A 225 3.54 2.24 -3.94
N LEU A 226 3.62 3.22 -3.04
CA LEU A 226 4.44 3.11 -1.83
C LEU A 226 3.95 1.99 -0.90
N ALA A 227 2.65 1.72 -0.85
CA ALA A 227 2.09 0.64 -0.06
C ALA A 227 2.41 -0.75 -0.63
N ALA A 228 2.25 -0.93 -1.95
CA ALA A 228 2.11 -2.23 -2.58
C ALA A 228 3.15 -2.54 -3.67
N SER A 229 4.25 -1.78 -3.76
CA SER A 229 5.35 -2.04 -4.70
C SER A 229 6.70 -1.54 -4.16
N ARG A 230 7.78 -1.96 -4.81
CA ARG A 230 9.17 -1.57 -4.53
C ARG A 230 9.78 -0.86 -5.74
N PRO A 231 10.83 -0.05 -5.57
CA PRO A 231 11.64 0.40 -6.71
C PRO A 231 12.08 -0.78 -7.60
N GLY A 232 11.95 -0.62 -8.91
CA GLY A 232 12.22 -1.68 -9.89
C GLY A 232 11.05 -2.64 -10.18
N ASP A 233 9.96 -2.61 -9.42
CA ASP A 233 8.75 -3.38 -9.74
C ASP A 233 8.03 -2.83 -10.98
N VAL A 234 7.31 -3.70 -11.68
CA VAL A 234 6.51 -3.35 -12.88
C VAL A 234 5.09 -3.03 -12.49
N VAL A 235 4.65 -1.81 -12.79
CA VAL A 235 3.28 -1.31 -12.58
C VAL A 235 2.56 -1.27 -13.92
N LEU A 236 1.41 -1.92 -14.02
CA LEU A 236 0.52 -1.87 -15.18
C LEU A 236 -0.73 -1.06 -14.87
N ASP A 237 -1.08 -0.15 -15.78
CA ASP A 237 -2.38 0.53 -15.78
C ASP A 237 -3.09 0.24 -17.12
N PRO A 238 -4.15 -0.59 -17.11
CA PRO A 238 -4.89 -0.93 -18.32
C PRO A 238 -5.87 0.18 -18.79
N PHE A 239 -6.01 1.25 -18.01
CA PHE A 239 -6.90 2.39 -18.30
C PHE A 239 -6.15 3.70 -18.02
N LEU A 240 -5.04 3.91 -18.73
CA LEU A 240 -4.03 4.91 -18.41
C LEU A 240 -4.54 6.35 -18.36
N GLY A 241 -5.48 6.69 -19.24
CA GLY A 241 -6.03 8.04 -19.37
C GLY A 241 -4.92 9.10 -19.53
N SER A 242 -4.84 10.02 -18.60
CA SER A 242 -3.85 11.11 -18.60
C SER A 242 -2.45 10.71 -18.09
N GLY A 243 -2.18 9.43 -17.84
CA GLY A 243 -0.86 8.94 -17.46
C GLY A 243 -0.43 9.18 -16.01
N THR A 244 -1.38 9.42 -15.09
CA THR A 244 -1.03 9.71 -13.68
C THR A 244 -0.28 8.55 -13.03
N SER A 245 -0.75 7.32 -13.20
CA SER A 245 -0.14 6.12 -12.63
C SER A 245 1.28 5.90 -13.15
N ALA A 246 1.50 5.99 -14.46
CA ALA A 246 2.82 5.84 -15.07
C ALA A 246 3.78 6.97 -14.67
N ALA A 247 3.30 8.22 -14.58
CA ALA A 247 4.09 9.34 -14.10
C ALA A 247 4.55 9.15 -12.65
N VAL A 248 3.67 8.67 -11.79
CA VAL A 248 4.00 8.38 -10.39
C VAL A 248 4.92 7.16 -10.28
N ALA A 249 4.69 6.10 -11.07
CA ALA A 249 5.57 4.94 -11.12
C ALA A 249 7.01 5.35 -11.47
N LYS A 250 7.19 6.10 -12.58
CA LYS A 250 8.48 6.63 -13.00
C LYS A 250 9.14 7.49 -11.92
N ARG A 251 8.38 8.42 -11.31
CA ARG A 251 8.90 9.28 -10.22
C ARG A 251 9.42 8.47 -9.04
N LEU A 252 8.75 7.38 -8.70
CA LEU A 252 9.08 6.52 -7.58
C LEU A 252 10.05 5.37 -7.96
N GLY A 253 10.69 5.39 -9.12
CA GLY A 253 11.66 4.39 -9.55
C GLY A 253 11.05 3.02 -9.86
N ARG A 254 9.77 2.96 -10.23
CA ARG A 254 9.11 1.77 -10.74
C ARG A 254 9.11 1.80 -12.25
N HIS A 255 9.13 0.62 -12.86
CA HIS A 255 8.81 0.48 -14.27
C HIS A 255 7.30 0.59 -14.48
N TYR A 256 6.90 1.04 -15.66
CA TYR A 256 5.48 1.17 -15.99
C TYR A 256 5.14 0.56 -17.35
N LEU A 257 3.90 0.12 -17.45
CA LEU A 257 3.21 -0.20 -18.70
C LEU A 257 1.83 0.47 -18.61
N GLY A 258 1.55 1.36 -19.53
CA GLY A 258 0.23 1.99 -19.63
C GLY A 258 -0.49 1.53 -20.89
N ILE A 259 -1.80 1.29 -20.80
CA ILE A 259 -2.61 0.99 -21.98
C ILE A 259 -3.69 2.06 -22.10
N GLU A 260 -3.79 2.68 -23.26
CA GLU A 260 -4.80 3.70 -23.54
C GLU A 260 -5.39 3.49 -24.96
N ARG A 261 -6.70 3.54 -25.05
CA ARG A 261 -7.38 3.34 -26.33
C ARG A 261 -7.39 4.62 -27.18
N ASP A 262 -7.56 5.76 -26.54
CA ASP A 262 -7.60 7.06 -27.20
C ASP A 262 -6.20 7.57 -27.48
N THR A 263 -5.89 7.81 -28.75
CA THR A 263 -4.56 8.28 -29.20
C THR A 263 -4.20 9.67 -28.66
N THR A 264 -5.20 10.52 -28.43
CA THR A 264 -5.01 11.87 -27.89
C THR A 264 -4.62 11.81 -26.42
N TYR A 265 -5.31 10.95 -25.65
CA TYR A 265 -4.96 10.72 -24.26
C TYR A 265 -3.62 10.04 -24.12
N ALA A 266 -3.32 9.06 -24.96
CA ALA A 266 -2.01 8.40 -24.99
C ALA A 266 -0.87 9.38 -25.24
N ALA A 267 -0.99 10.25 -26.24
CA ALA A 267 0.02 11.28 -26.53
C ALA A 267 0.19 12.29 -25.38
N ALA A 268 -0.90 12.69 -24.74
CA ALA A 268 -0.85 13.55 -23.56
C ALA A 268 -0.17 12.88 -22.36
N ALA A 269 -0.44 11.58 -22.16
CA ALA A 269 0.20 10.77 -21.13
C ALA A 269 1.70 10.62 -21.38
N GLU A 270 2.12 10.30 -22.61
CA GLU A 270 3.54 10.21 -22.99
C GLU A 270 4.29 11.53 -22.73
N LYS A 271 3.71 12.66 -23.14
CA LYS A 271 4.27 13.99 -22.90
C LYS A 271 4.43 14.26 -21.39
N ARG A 272 3.43 13.92 -20.58
CA ARG A 272 3.48 14.06 -19.12
C ARG A 272 4.59 13.18 -18.52
N ILE A 273 4.62 11.91 -18.89
CA ILE A 273 5.57 10.93 -18.37
C ILE A 273 7.01 11.30 -18.76
N ALA A 274 7.22 11.80 -19.99
CA ALA A 274 8.52 12.25 -20.46
C ALA A 274 9.09 13.37 -19.57
N ALA A 275 8.24 14.29 -19.10
CA ALA A 275 8.64 15.41 -18.24
C ALA A 275 8.94 15.00 -16.78
N VAL A 276 8.65 13.77 -16.36
CA VAL A 276 8.88 13.31 -14.99
C VAL A 276 10.36 13.03 -14.76
N VAL A 277 10.93 13.65 -13.73
CA VAL A 277 12.26 13.34 -13.20
C VAL A 277 12.11 12.32 -12.08
N PRO A 278 12.75 11.14 -12.16
CA PRO A 278 12.76 10.17 -11.09
C PRO A 278 13.39 10.73 -9.81
N LEU A 279 12.89 10.30 -8.66
CA LEU A 279 13.54 10.59 -7.38
C LEU A 279 14.87 9.82 -7.27
N PRO A 280 15.88 10.38 -6.57
CA PRO A 280 17.13 9.67 -6.33
C PRO A 280 16.91 8.45 -5.42
N ASP A 281 17.75 7.42 -5.57
CA ASP A 281 17.65 6.16 -4.81
C ASP A 281 17.64 6.39 -3.29
N SER A 282 18.37 7.40 -2.81
CA SER A 282 18.39 7.76 -1.39
C SER A 282 17.01 8.20 -0.85
N ALA A 283 16.16 8.77 -1.71
CA ALA A 283 14.78 9.13 -1.36
C ALA A 283 13.79 7.97 -1.51
N LEU A 284 14.18 6.91 -2.21
CA LEU A 284 13.36 5.73 -2.47
C LEU A 284 13.65 4.57 -1.53
N ALA A 285 14.73 4.65 -0.76
CA ALA A 285 15.12 3.63 0.20
C ALA A 285 14.02 3.46 1.25
N ALA A 286 13.38 2.28 1.23
CA ALA A 286 12.40 1.94 2.27
C ALA A 286 13.10 1.75 3.61
N PRO A 287 12.52 2.21 4.74
CA PRO A 287 13.04 1.88 6.04
C PRO A 287 13.05 0.36 6.21
N PRO A 288 14.10 -0.20 6.86
CA PRO A 288 14.18 -1.64 7.07
C PRO A 288 12.96 -2.14 7.86
N SER A 289 12.37 -3.24 7.41
CA SER A 289 11.26 -3.86 8.11
C SER A 289 11.72 -4.31 9.50
N ALA A 290 10.99 -3.93 10.55
CA ALA A 290 11.24 -4.40 11.90
C ALA A 290 11.24 -5.95 12.01
N ARG A 291 10.57 -6.65 11.07
CA ARG A 291 10.54 -8.12 10.97
C ARG A 291 11.81 -8.70 10.34
N GLU A 292 12.48 -7.94 9.47
CA GLU A 292 13.73 -8.33 8.80
C GLU A 292 14.95 -7.95 9.61
N ALA A 293 14.80 -7.04 10.56
CA ALA A 293 15.86 -6.64 11.46
C ALA A 293 16.35 -7.84 12.31
N PRO A 294 17.67 -8.02 12.50
CA PRO A 294 18.20 -9.09 13.33
C PRO A 294 17.53 -9.12 14.70
N ARG A 295 17.16 -10.33 15.14
CA ARG A 295 16.60 -10.51 16.48
C ARG A 295 17.72 -10.32 17.49
N VAL A 296 17.61 -9.30 18.32
CA VAL A 296 18.54 -9.02 19.42
C VAL A 296 17.83 -9.42 20.72
N ALA A 297 18.46 -10.31 21.49
CA ALA A 297 18.01 -10.64 22.84
C ALA A 297 18.43 -9.52 23.81
N PHE A 298 17.68 -9.34 24.90
CA PHE A 298 18.07 -8.35 25.91
C PHE A 298 19.41 -8.70 26.57
N SER A 299 19.71 -9.99 26.76
CA SER A 299 21.01 -10.45 27.23
C SER A 299 22.17 -9.93 26.38
N ALA A 300 22.00 -9.78 25.08
CA ALA A 300 23.03 -9.25 24.20
C ALA A 300 23.41 -7.79 24.53
N LEU A 301 22.49 -6.97 25.07
CA LEU A 301 22.83 -5.64 25.59
C LEU A 301 23.70 -5.71 26.83
N VAL A 302 23.45 -6.71 27.68
CA VAL A 302 24.23 -6.95 28.89
C VAL A 302 25.63 -7.47 28.53
N GLU A 303 25.72 -8.45 27.66
CA GLU A 303 26.96 -9.05 27.15
C GLU A 303 27.89 -8.03 26.48
N ARG A 304 27.28 -7.06 25.76
CA ARG A 304 28.04 -5.98 25.09
C ARG A 304 28.31 -4.76 25.98
N GLY A 305 27.88 -4.81 27.26
CA GLY A 305 28.10 -3.72 28.21
C GLY A 305 27.27 -2.45 27.95
N LEU A 306 26.26 -2.52 27.08
CA LEU A 306 25.34 -1.41 26.81
C LEU A 306 24.37 -1.18 27.97
N VAL A 307 24.11 -2.23 28.76
CA VAL A 307 23.41 -2.18 30.05
C VAL A 307 24.18 -3.06 31.02
N THR A 308 24.60 -2.50 32.16
CA THR A 308 25.32 -3.26 33.18
C THR A 308 24.37 -3.97 34.14
N PRO A 309 24.72 -5.18 34.62
CA PRO A 309 24.00 -5.81 35.74
C PRO A 309 23.91 -4.87 36.94
N GLY A 310 22.79 -4.83 37.63
CA GLY A 310 22.50 -3.91 38.71
C GLY A 310 21.87 -2.58 38.31
N VAL A 311 21.86 -2.24 37.02
CA VAL A 311 21.17 -1.03 36.54
C VAL A 311 19.68 -1.17 36.78
N GLU A 312 19.03 -0.10 37.22
CA GLU A 312 17.60 -0.03 37.41
C GLU A 312 16.92 0.40 36.12
N LEU A 313 15.92 -0.35 35.70
CA LEU A 313 14.99 -0.01 34.65
C LEU A 313 13.67 0.46 35.25
N THR A 314 13.01 1.43 34.62
CA THR A 314 11.73 1.96 35.08
C THR A 314 10.70 1.93 33.92
N ASP A 315 9.42 2.07 34.25
CA ASP A 315 8.43 2.47 33.23
C ASP A 315 8.63 3.96 32.85
N SER A 316 7.93 4.43 31.84
CA SER A 316 8.06 5.82 31.36
C SER A 316 7.77 6.88 32.44
N LYS A 317 6.96 6.53 33.43
CA LYS A 317 6.59 7.42 34.56
C LYS A 317 7.46 7.26 35.80
N GLY A 318 8.29 6.20 35.86
CA GLY A 318 9.11 5.87 37.02
C GLY A 318 8.37 5.20 38.16
N ASN A 319 7.17 4.73 37.95
CA ASN A 319 6.33 4.10 38.99
C ASN A 319 6.70 2.63 39.22
N VAL A 320 7.14 1.96 38.18
CA VAL A 320 7.55 0.54 38.24
C VAL A 320 9.08 0.46 38.08
N ARG A 321 9.70 -0.39 38.87
CA ARG A 321 11.15 -0.56 38.86
C ARG A 321 11.55 -2.03 38.73
N ALA A 322 12.62 -2.28 37.99
CA ALA A 322 13.23 -3.59 37.88
C ALA A 322 14.75 -3.47 37.81
N VAL A 323 15.47 -4.42 38.37
CA VAL A 323 16.96 -4.46 38.35
C VAL A 323 17.42 -5.47 37.31
N VAL A 324 18.38 -5.07 36.48
CA VAL A 324 19.01 -5.94 35.47
C VAL A 324 19.93 -6.96 36.14
N ARG A 325 19.85 -8.21 35.75
CA ARG A 325 20.68 -9.29 36.23
C ARG A 325 21.74 -9.70 35.21
N ALA A 326 22.79 -10.36 35.71
CA ALA A 326 23.92 -10.78 34.88
C ALA A 326 23.54 -11.79 33.77
N ASP A 327 22.46 -12.52 33.96
CA ASP A 327 21.92 -13.50 33.01
C ASP A 327 21.01 -12.87 31.93
N GLY A 328 20.87 -11.54 31.90
CA GLY A 328 19.97 -10.84 30.98
C GLY A 328 18.50 -10.93 31.36
N THR A 329 18.15 -11.44 32.53
CA THR A 329 16.80 -11.30 33.08
C THR A 329 16.69 -10.00 33.88
N ILE A 330 15.48 -9.61 34.25
CA ILE A 330 15.23 -8.48 35.14
C ILE A 330 14.38 -8.94 36.32
N ALA A 331 14.63 -8.36 37.50
CA ALA A 331 13.91 -8.61 38.74
C ALA A 331 13.06 -7.39 39.12
N LEU A 332 11.73 -7.56 39.26
CA LEU A 332 10.87 -6.49 39.77
C LEU A 332 11.19 -6.16 41.20
N THR A 333 11.24 -4.88 41.53
CA THR A 333 11.46 -4.35 42.87
C THR A 333 10.19 -3.72 43.40
N GLY A 334 9.98 -3.75 44.73
CA GLY A 334 8.81 -3.10 45.37
C GLY A 334 7.54 -3.96 45.49
N LEU A 335 7.58 -5.22 45.09
CA LEU A 335 6.52 -6.18 45.37
C LEU A 335 6.83 -6.89 46.70
N ALA A 336 5.80 -7.04 47.57
CA ALA A 336 5.95 -7.81 48.80
C ALA A 336 6.16 -9.29 48.45
N GLY A 337 7.28 -9.86 48.89
CA GLY A 337 7.63 -11.27 48.66
C GLY A 337 8.99 -11.46 47.98
N ALA A 338 9.30 -12.69 47.54
CA ALA A 338 10.51 -12.97 46.79
C ALA A 338 10.56 -12.22 45.46
N PRO A 339 11.72 -11.72 45.02
CA PRO A 339 11.82 -10.95 43.78
C PRO A 339 11.34 -11.79 42.57
N THR A 340 10.35 -11.28 41.86
CA THR A 340 9.84 -11.93 40.66
C THR A 340 10.78 -11.63 39.49
N VAL A 341 11.34 -12.69 38.89
CA VAL A 341 12.39 -12.62 37.86
C VAL A 341 11.89 -13.17 36.54
N GLY A 342 12.30 -12.54 35.44
CA GLY A 342 11.97 -13.03 34.12
C GLY A 342 12.46 -12.13 32.98
N SER A 343 12.00 -12.42 31.77
CA SER A 343 12.32 -11.61 30.61
C SER A 343 11.71 -10.19 30.70
N ILE A 344 12.28 -9.24 29.97
CA ILE A 344 11.76 -7.86 29.89
C ILE A 344 10.28 -7.84 29.50
N HIS A 345 9.82 -8.75 28.60
CA HIS A 345 8.43 -8.85 28.17
C HIS A 345 7.52 -9.35 29.29
N ARG A 346 7.92 -10.45 29.95
CA ARG A 346 7.14 -11.06 31.02
C ARG A 346 7.02 -10.13 32.24
N MET A 347 8.12 -9.51 32.61
CA MET A 347 8.12 -8.57 33.76
C MET A 347 7.33 -7.31 33.45
N GLY A 348 7.39 -6.80 32.22
CA GLY A 348 6.57 -5.67 31.80
C GLY A 348 5.07 -6.00 31.76
N ALA A 349 4.69 -7.20 31.31
CA ALA A 349 3.31 -7.65 31.35
C ALA A 349 2.79 -7.78 32.81
N LEU A 350 3.58 -8.40 33.69
CA LEU A 350 3.24 -8.55 35.09
C LEU A 350 3.08 -7.21 35.81
N ALA A 351 3.99 -6.28 35.53
CA ALA A 351 3.96 -4.93 36.13
C ALA A 351 2.73 -4.11 35.75
N GLN A 352 2.14 -4.40 34.58
CA GLN A 352 0.92 -3.74 34.10
C GLN A 352 -0.35 -4.50 34.41
N GLY A 353 -0.27 -5.73 34.90
CA GLY A 353 -1.43 -6.64 35.04
C GLY A 353 -2.00 -7.04 33.66
N ALA A 354 -1.15 -7.10 32.61
CA ALA A 354 -1.55 -7.39 31.25
C ALA A 354 -1.10 -8.79 30.81
N GLU A 355 -1.79 -9.38 29.83
CA GLU A 355 -1.42 -10.68 29.27
C GLU A 355 -0.10 -10.65 28.47
N ALA A 356 0.20 -9.51 27.83
CA ALA A 356 1.41 -9.33 27.03
C ALA A 356 1.93 -7.90 27.13
N CYS A 357 3.24 -7.74 26.94
CA CYS A 357 3.91 -6.42 26.93
C CYS A 357 5.08 -6.43 25.94
N ASN A 358 5.27 -5.34 25.21
CA ASN A 358 6.52 -5.08 24.52
C ASN A 358 7.53 -4.49 25.51
N GLY A 359 8.34 -5.34 26.14
CA GLY A 359 9.32 -4.91 27.12
C GLY A 359 10.37 -3.94 26.59
N TRP A 360 10.63 -3.91 25.28
CA TRP A 360 11.60 -3.00 24.69
C TRP A 360 11.15 -1.53 24.75
N THR A 361 9.86 -1.28 24.58
CA THR A 361 9.28 0.06 24.64
C THR A 361 8.76 0.42 26.03
N PHE A 362 8.45 -0.59 26.86
CA PHE A 362 7.96 -0.39 28.22
C PHE A 362 9.06 0.03 29.19
N TRP A 363 10.21 -0.69 29.15
CA TRP A 363 11.31 -0.41 30.07
C TRP A 363 12.19 0.72 29.56
N HIS A 364 12.56 1.60 30.46
CA HIS A 364 13.43 2.75 30.24
C HIS A 364 14.68 2.64 31.10
N VAL A 365 15.79 3.06 30.56
CA VAL A 365 17.07 3.22 31.24
C VAL A 365 17.40 4.71 31.33
N GLU A 366 18.01 5.13 32.41
CA GLU A 366 18.52 6.49 32.57
C GLU A 366 19.96 6.55 32.09
N GLN A 367 20.23 7.39 31.09
CA GLN A 367 21.57 7.68 30.59
C GLN A 367 21.74 9.20 30.48
N GLU A 368 22.83 9.74 31.01
CA GLU A 368 23.13 11.18 30.95
C GLU A 368 22.00 12.07 31.49
N GLY A 369 21.28 11.61 32.52
CA GLY A 369 20.18 12.34 33.14
C GLY A 369 18.89 12.34 32.31
N ARG A 370 18.79 11.52 31.25
CA ARG A 370 17.59 11.34 30.44
C ARG A 370 17.15 9.90 30.46
N ARG A 371 15.81 9.71 30.48
CA ARG A 371 15.20 8.40 30.35
C ARG A 371 14.93 8.07 28.89
N HIS A 372 15.38 6.92 28.45
CA HIS A 372 15.16 6.41 27.10
C HIS A 372 14.61 5.00 27.17
N PRO A 373 13.69 4.61 26.28
CA PRO A 373 13.32 3.22 26.12
C PRO A 373 14.54 2.37 25.80
N ILE A 374 14.65 1.17 26.40
CA ILE A 374 15.77 0.26 26.11
C ILE A 374 15.83 -0.16 24.64
N ASP A 375 14.78 0.08 23.86
CA ASP A 375 14.75 -0.13 22.41
C ASP A 375 15.78 0.72 21.65
N VAL A 376 16.12 1.89 22.16
CA VAL A 376 17.19 2.75 21.61
C VAL A 376 18.53 2.02 21.63
N LEU A 377 18.84 1.32 22.73
CA LEU A 377 20.06 0.53 22.84
C LEU A 377 20.04 -0.70 21.92
N ARG A 378 18.86 -1.31 21.75
CA ARG A 378 18.69 -2.40 20.78
C ARG A 378 18.92 -1.92 19.34
N ALA A 379 18.43 -0.73 19.00
CA ALA A 379 18.63 -0.14 17.67
C ALA A 379 20.14 0.16 17.44
N ARG A 380 20.85 0.67 18.45
CA ARG A 380 22.30 0.88 18.40
C ARG A 380 23.05 -0.42 18.15
N LEU A 381 22.74 -1.48 18.92
CA LEU A 381 23.39 -2.78 18.74
C LEU A 381 23.12 -3.39 17.36
N ARG A 382 21.90 -3.20 16.81
CA ARG A 382 21.57 -3.64 15.44
C ARG A 382 22.37 -2.92 14.37
N ALA A 383 22.67 -1.65 14.56
CA ALA A 383 23.47 -0.87 13.63
C ALA A 383 24.96 -1.30 13.60
N GLU A 384 25.41 -2.01 14.65
CA GLU A 384 26.76 -2.53 14.78
C GLU A 384 26.90 -3.99 14.28
N MET A 385 25.79 -4.65 13.93
CA MET A 385 25.74 -6.04 13.43
C MET A 385 25.73 -6.10 11.91
#